data_f515f90364381d43408dd96ed8019ad8
#
_entry.id   f515f90364381d43408dd96ed8019ad8
#
_cell.length_a   1.000
_cell.length_b   1.000
_cell.length_c   1.000
_cell.angle_alpha   90.00
_cell.angle_beta   90.00
_cell.angle_gamma   90.00
#
_symmetry.space_group_name_H-M   'P 1'
#
loop_
_entity.id
_entity.type
_entity.pdbx_description
1 polymer ?
#
loop_
_entity_poly.entity_id
_entity_poly.type
_entity_poly.pdbx_seq_one_letter_code
_entity_poly.pdbx_strand_id
1 'polypeptide(L)'
;MRSYSALFLLLVLPAFSYSQVDSRLYEIIDNVSSERLRNDVTTLTNFGTRHTLSDTISATRGIGAARRWIKSEFEKISDNCNSCLEVFYQKDLVKEGENQRIVHDVWVVNVVAIQRGSKYPNKFIIMSGDIDSRVSDPTNFTSDSPGANDNASGMAGTIEAARVLSKYKFESSIIYVGLSGEEQGLFGGKGLAAYAKKSGWEILGILNNDMIGNISGVDGVVSNRDFRIFSEPVPPTETEQQRKARRFYGGEVDGISRQLARYVFKTTKMYMPEMNPILIYRLDRFGRGGHHRPFNDAGFAGIRIMEAHENYTQQHQDIRMENGIAYGDVLEHVNFEYAKKLTAVNAINLASIASAPPAPEEVQIGGIVQASVKLKWNKSEGATGYKIYWRDTTSPTWDHSRYVGDITSFTLDGIVIDNSFFGVAAVGANGHESIIVFPNRIFRE
;
A
#
# COMPACT_ATOMS: atom_id res chain seq x y z
N MET A 1 60.49 -43.60 -19.10
CA MET A 1 59.25 -42.84 -19.44
C MET A 1 58.59 -42.35 -18.13
N ARG A 2 58.66 -41.08 -17.82
CA ARG A 2 58.02 -40.48 -16.61
C ARG A 2 56.70 -39.89 -17.05
N SER A 3 55.60 -40.45 -16.52
CA SER A 3 54.24 -39.97 -16.71
C SER A 3 53.97 -38.75 -15.77
N TYR A 4 53.64 -37.60 -16.32
CA TYR A 4 53.19 -36.41 -15.57
C TYR A 4 51.66 -36.41 -15.56
N SER A 5 51.04 -36.70 -14.42
CA SER A 5 49.61 -36.49 -14.21
C SER A 5 49.37 -35.02 -13.91
N ALA A 6 48.70 -34.30 -14.79
CA ALA A 6 48.24 -32.94 -14.56
C ALA A 6 46.96 -32.96 -13.73
N LEU A 7 47.05 -32.42 -12.54
CA LEU A 7 45.89 -32.23 -11.63
C LEU A 7 45.16 -30.95 -12.06
N PHE A 8 43.99 -31.09 -12.67
CA PHE A 8 43.08 -29.95 -12.96
C PHE A 8 42.31 -29.53 -11.70
N LEU A 9 42.74 -28.42 -11.10
CA LEU A 9 42.04 -27.81 -9.97
C LEU A 9 40.84 -27.03 -10.53
N LEU A 10 39.63 -27.58 -10.41
CA LEU A 10 38.38 -26.83 -10.72
C LEU A 10 38.17 -25.78 -9.62
N LEU A 11 38.46 -24.52 -9.92
CA LEU A 11 38.07 -23.39 -9.10
C LEU A 11 36.56 -23.18 -9.24
N VAL A 12 35.77 -23.68 -8.28
CA VAL A 12 34.38 -23.30 -8.11
C VAL A 12 34.34 -21.91 -7.47
N LEU A 13 34.24 -20.87 -8.30
CA LEU A 13 33.95 -19.54 -7.83
C LEU A 13 32.52 -19.54 -7.27
N PRO A 14 32.31 -19.15 -6.00
CA PRO A 14 30.94 -18.96 -5.49
C PRO A 14 30.29 -17.85 -6.31
N ALA A 15 29.24 -18.19 -7.04
CA ALA A 15 28.38 -17.20 -7.67
C ALA A 15 27.66 -16.43 -6.54
N PHE A 16 28.22 -15.30 -6.13
CA PHE A 16 27.52 -14.34 -5.29
C PHE A 16 26.37 -13.78 -6.12
N SER A 17 25.17 -14.28 -5.86
CA SER A 17 23.94 -13.69 -6.33
C SER A 17 23.78 -12.34 -5.62
N TYR A 18 24.31 -11.27 -6.19
CA TYR A 18 23.97 -9.91 -5.75
C TYR A 18 22.49 -9.71 -6.03
N SER A 19 21.71 -9.43 -5.02
CA SER A 19 20.40 -8.84 -5.19
C SER A 19 20.60 -7.55 -5.99
N GLN A 20 20.10 -7.52 -7.21
CA GLN A 20 20.28 -6.35 -8.07
C GLN A 20 19.41 -5.24 -7.53
N VAL A 21 20.06 -4.24 -6.94
CA VAL A 21 19.40 -3.04 -6.42
C VAL A 21 19.02 -2.17 -7.62
N ASP A 22 17.75 -1.79 -7.74
CA ASP A 22 17.32 -0.85 -8.78
C ASP A 22 17.63 0.58 -8.36
N SER A 23 18.60 1.20 -9.00
CA SER A 23 19.03 2.58 -8.72
C SER A 23 17.90 3.61 -8.94
N ARG A 24 16.92 3.31 -9.80
CA ARG A 24 15.77 4.20 -10.04
C ARG A 24 14.95 4.43 -8.76
N LEU A 25 14.92 3.46 -7.83
CA LEU A 25 14.20 3.63 -6.57
C LEU A 25 14.84 4.68 -5.68
N TYR A 26 16.17 4.83 -5.69
CA TYR A 26 16.84 5.94 -4.99
C TYR A 26 16.53 7.28 -5.66
N GLU A 27 16.51 7.35 -7.00
CA GLU A 27 16.10 8.56 -7.70
C GLU A 27 14.65 8.95 -7.38
N ILE A 28 13.76 7.97 -7.24
CA ILE A 28 12.37 8.19 -6.82
C ILE A 28 12.31 8.78 -5.41
N ILE A 29 13.08 8.23 -4.46
CA ILE A 29 13.18 8.75 -3.08
C ILE A 29 13.62 10.21 -3.08
N ASP A 30 14.70 10.52 -3.80
CA ASP A 30 15.30 11.85 -3.84
C ASP A 30 14.39 12.89 -4.52
N ASN A 31 13.56 12.46 -5.48
CA ASN A 31 12.65 13.34 -6.21
C ASN A 31 11.36 13.72 -5.46
N VAL A 32 11.05 13.11 -4.32
CA VAL A 32 9.93 13.50 -3.47
C VAL A 32 10.24 14.82 -2.76
N SER A 33 9.35 15.80 -2.86
CA SER A 33 9.58 17.17 -2.38
C SER A 33 8.71 17.53 -1.17
N SER A 34 9.34 17.81 -0.04
CA SER A 34 8.66 18.33 1.15
C SER A 34 8.03 19.71 0.94
N GLU A 35 8.62 20.53 0.06
CA GLU A 35 8.07 21.84 -0.31
C GLU A 35 6.76 21.69 -1.08
N ARG A 36 6.70 20.78 -2.06
CA ARG A 36 5.45 20.50 -2.78
C ARG A 36 4.37 19.96 -1.85
N LEU A 37 4.70 19.01 -0.99
CA LEU A 37 3.77 18.50 0.02
C LEU A 37 3.22 19.63 0.90
N ARG A 38 4.07 20.56 1.35
CA ARG A 38 3.65 21.75 2.10
C ARG A 38 2.67 22.60 1.30
N ASN A 39 2.98 22.89 0.05
CA ASN A 39 2.14 23.73 -0.82
C ASN A 39 0.78 23.08 -1.07
N ASP A 40 0.75 21.77 -1.31
CA ASP A 40 -0.47 21.02 -1.58
C ASP A 40 -1.35 20.91 -0.31
N VAL A 41 -0.76 20.59 0.84
CA VAL A 41 -1.48 20.60 2.13
C VAL A 41 -2.00 22.00 2.44
N THR A 42 -1.20 23.06 2.24
CA THR A 42 -1.63 24.45 2.43
C THR A 42 -2.84 24.77 1.55
N THR A 43 -2.82 24.36 0.29
CA THR A 43 -3.94 24.57 -0.63
C THR A 43 -5.20 23.84 -0.17
N LEU A 44 -5.06 22.57 0.22
CA LEU A 44 -6.17 21.75 0.71
C LEU A 44 -6.80 22.35 2.00
N THR A 45 -5.98 22.81 2.94
CA THR A 45 -6.46 23.43 4.19
C THR A 45 -7.17 24.77 3.94
N ASN A 46 -6.74 25.53 2.93
CA ASN A 46 -7.35 26.82 2.57
C ASN A 46 -8.76 26.69 1.99
N PHE A 47 -9.25 25.50 1.65
CA PHE A 47 -10.66 25.31 1.33
C PHE A 47 -11.58 25.36 2.57
N GLY A 48 -11.05 25.64 3.74
CA GLY A 48 -11.74 25.84 5.00
C GLY A 48 -12.31 24.56 5.59
N THR A 49 -13.19 23.89 4.87
CA THR A 49 -13.69 22.54 5.16
C THR A 49 -13.68 21.70 3.90
N ARG A 50 -13.42 20.42 4.07
CA ARG A 50 -13.58 19.43 3.00
C ARG A 50 -14.55 18.32 3.40
N HIS A 51 -15.40 18.62 4.40
CA HIS A 51 -16.43 17.66 4.84
C HIS A 51 -17.24 17.13 3.65
N THR A 52 -17.53 15.85 3.62
CA THR A 52 -18.22 15.19 2.49
C THR A 52 -19.52 15.85 2.09
N LEU A 53 -20.27 16.40 3.08
CA LEU A 53 -21.55 17.10 2.88
C LEU A 53 -21.39 18.61 2.65
N SER A 54 -20.16 19.15 2.61
CA SER A 54 -19.91 20.59 2.44
C SER A 54 -20.18 21.06 1.01
N ASP A 55 -20.02 22.36 0.78
CA ASP A 55 -20.28 23.02 -0.51
C ASP A 55 -19.56 22.34 -1.68
N THR A 56 -20.32 22.05 -2.74
CA THR A 56 -19.82 21.43 -3.97
C THR A 56 -19.69 22.42 -5.14
N ILE A 57 -20.21 23.66 -4.99
CA ILE A 57 -20.32 24.67 -6.07
C ILE A 57 -19.20 25.71 -5.95
N SER A 58 -18.93 26.20 -4.73
CA SER A 58 -17.92 27.24 -4.47
C SER A 58 -16.57 26.89 -5.12
N ALA A 59 -15.90 27.88 -5.70
CA ALA A 59 -14.57 27.72 -6.27
C ALA A 59 -13.46 27.69 -5.21
N THR A 60 -13.72 28.22 -4.00
CA THR A 60 -12.69 28.48 -2.99
C THR A 60 -12.95 27.79 -1.64
N ARG A 61 -14.12 27.14 -1.47
CA ARG A 61 -14.49 26.49 -0.19
C ARG A 61 -15.19 25.15 -0.45
N GLY A 62 -15.04 24.23 0.47
CA GLY A 62 -15.76 22.96 0.50
C GLY A 62 -15.14 21.85 -0.34
N ILE A 63 -15.75 20.66 -0.23
CA ILE A 63 -15.29 19.43 -0.89
C ILE A 63 -15.27 19.56 -2.40
N GLY A 64 -16.18 20.34 -2.99
CA GLY A 64 -16.22 20.54 -4.44
C GLY A 64 -15.00 21.29 -4.97
N ALA A 65 -14.54 22.33 -4.27
CA ALA A 65 -13.32 23.05 -4.60
C ALA A 65 -12.09 22.13 -4.52
N ALA A 66 -11.98 21.35 -3.45
CA ALA A 66 -10.89 20.40 -3.28
C ALA A 66 -10.84 19.36 -4.40
N ARG A 67 -11.97 18.74 -4.76
CA ARG A 67 -12.06 17.74 -5.84
C ARG A 67 -11.61 18.32 -7.18
N ARG A 68 -12.03 19.53 -7.52
CA ARG A 68 -11.63 20.20 -8.76
C ARG A 68 -10.14 20.53 -8.79
N TRP A 69 -9.61 21.00 -7.67
CA TRP A 69 -8.18 21.29 -7.54
C TRP A 69 -7.35 20.01 -7.68
N ILE A 70 -7.67 18.92 -6.96
CA ILE A 70 -6.97 17.64 -7.06
C ILE A 70 -6.98 17.13 -8.50
N LYS A 71 -8.15 17.18 -9.17
CA LYS A 71 -8.27 16.79 -10.58
C LYS A 71 -7.33 17.61 -11.46
N SER A 72 -7.31 18.93 -11.26
CA SER A 72 -6.43 19.86 -11.99
C SER A 72 -4.93 19.54 -11.77
N GLU A 73 -4.53 19.15 -10.54
CA GLU A 73 -3.15 18.75 -10.27
C GLU A 73 -2.77 17.46 -11.02
N PHE A 74 -3.64 16.45 -11.04
CA PHE A 74 -3.41 15.24 -11.84
C PHE A 74 -3.39 15.53 -13.34
N GLU A 75 -4.23 16.43 -13.84
CA GLU A 75 -4.23 16.87 -15.24
C GLU A 75 -2.92 17.60 -15.60
N LYS A 76 -2.43 18.51 -14.75
CA LYS A 76 -1.13 19.16 -14.94
C LYS A 76 0.03 18.15 -14.95
N ILE A 77 -0.01 17.14 -14.09
CA ILE A 77 0.99 16.05 -14.11
C ILE A 77 0.89 15.31 -15.46
N SER A 78 -0.32 14.99 -15.91
CA SER A 78 -0.55 14.31 -17.18
C SER A 78 -0.01 15.10 -18.35
N ASP A 79 -0.25 16.42 -18.39
CA ASP A 79 0.25 17.32 -19.45
C ASP A 79 1.78 17.31 -19.48
N ASN A 80 2.44 17.29 -18.32
CA ASN A 80 3.90 17.29 -18.20
C ASN A 80 4.56 15.95 -18.59
N CYS A 81 3.78 14.87 -18.73
CA CYS A 81 4.26 13.55 -19.12
C CYS A 81 3.66 13.03 -20.45
N ASN A 82 3.26 13.92 -21.34
CA ASN A 82 2.64 13.59 -22.62
C ASN A 82 1.34 12.76 -22.48
N SER A 83 0.43 13.21 -21.65
CA SER A 83 -0.88 12.58 -21.38
C SER A 83 -0.76 11.16 -20.83
N CYS A 84 0.19 10.95 -19.92
CA CYS A 84 0.47 9.62 -19.36
C CYS A 84 -0.55 9.18 -18.31
N LEU A 85 -1.42 10.08 -17.81
CA LEU A 85 -2.45 9.77 -16.84
C LEU A 85 -3.86 9.90 -17.44
N GLU A 86 -4.68 8.90 -17.21
CA GLU A 86 -6.12 8.96 -17.46
C GLU A 86 -6.80 9.51 -16.21
N VAL A 87 -7.34 10.75 -16.29
CA VAL A 87 -7.91 11.44 -15.13
C VAL A 87 -9.43 11.56 -15.24
N PHE A 88 -10.16 11.06 -14.27
CA PHE A 88 -11.62 11.11 -14.27
C PHE A 88 -12.23 11.13 -12.84
N TYR A 89 -13.53 11.44 -12.76
CA TYR A 89 -14.32 11.30 -11.56
C TYR A 89 -15.05 9.96 -11.54
N GLN A 90 -14.89 9.18 -10.47
CA GLN A 90 -15.79 8.08 -10.14
C GLN A 90 -16.74 8.58 -9.04
N LYS A 91 -18.05 8.36 -9.19
CA LYS A 91 -19.05 8.95 -8.31
C LYS A 91 -20.21 7.99 -8.03
N ASP A 92 -20.68 8.03 -6.79
CA ASP A 92 -21.86 7.29 -6.33
C ASP A 92 -22.77 8.23 -5.54
N LEU A 93 -24.08 8.04 -5.68
CA LEU A 93 -25.07 8.75 -4.88
C LEU A 93 -25.31 7.97 -3.58
N VAL A 94 -25.04 8.64 -2.45
CA VAL A 94 -25.33 8.13 -1.11
C VAL A 94 -26.59 8.84 -0.60
N LYS A 95 -27.56 8.05 -0.14
CA LYS A 95 -28.84 8.56 0.31
C LYS A 95 -28.80 8.99 1.78
N GLU A 96 -29.61 10.00 2.10
CA GLU A 96 -29.90 10.37 3.49
C GLU A 96 -30.26 9.13 4.33
N GLY A 97 -29.64 9.03 5.51
CA GLY A 97 -29.91 7.94 6.45
C GLY A 97 -29.23 6.62 6.14
N GLU A 98 -28.39 6.49 5.09
CA GLU A 98 -27.57 5.29 4.90
C GLU A 98 -26.66 4.99 6.10
N ASN A 99 -26.26 6.05 6.82
CA ASN A 99 -25.80 5.98 8.19
C ASN A 99 -26.11 7.31 8.92
N GLN A 100 -25.84 7.38 10.23
CA GLN A 100 -26.16 8.54 11.07
C GLN A 100 -25.40 9.82 10.68
N ARG A 101 -24.32 9.73 9.89
CA ARG A 101 -23.50 10.88 9.47
C ARG A 101 -23.91 11.43 8.10
N ILE A 102 -24.85 10.77 7.41
CA ILE A 102 -25.41 11.22 6.12
C ILE A 102 -26.78 11.83 6.36
N VAL A 103 -26.81 13.15 6.56
CA VAL A 103 -28.00 13.91 6.94
C VAL A 103 -28.77 14.50 5.75
N HIS A 104 -28.29 14.30 4.53
CA HIS A 104 -28.98 14.57 3.26
C HIS A 104 -28.31 13.78 2.12
N ASP A 105 -29.01 13.64 0.99
CA ASP A 105 -28.45 13.01 -0.21
C ASP A 105 -27.15 13.68 -0.65
N VAL A 106 -26.11 12.92 -0.95
CA VAL A 106 -24.83 13.44 -1.38
C VAL A 106 -24.17 12.60 -2.46
N TRP A 107 -23.59 13.27 -3.46
CA TRP A 107 -22.68 12.63 -4.40
C TRP A 107 -21.28 12.51 -3.78
N VAL A 108 -20.89 11.29 -3.44
CA VAL A 108 -19.52 10.95 -3.09
C VAL A 108 -18.73 10.83 -4.39
N VAL A 109 -17.71 11.66 -4.56
CA VAL A 109 -16.95 11.76 -5.81
C VAL A 109 -15.46 11.56 -5.52
N ASN A 110 -14.92 10.48 -6.06
CA ASN A 110 -13.48 10.19 -6.05
C ASN A 110 -12.80 10.85 -7.25
N VAL A 111 -11.54 11.22 -7.10
CA VAL A 111 -10.70 11.72 -8.18
C VAL A 111 -9.66 10.66 -8.50
N VAL A 112 -9.74 10.07 -9.68
CA VAL A 112 -8.92 8.93 -10.10
C VAL A 112 -7.96 9.35 -11.19
N ALA A 113 -6.68 8.98 -11.04
CA ALA A 113 -5.66 9.11 -12.08
C ALA A 113 -4.97 7.76 -12.30
N ILE A 114 -4.99 7.26 -13.53
CA ILE A 114 -4.41 5.96 -13.90
C ILE A 114 -3.20 6.16 -14.79
N GLN A 115 -2.06 5.68 -14.36
CA GLN A 115 -0.86 5.49 -15.18
C GLN A 115 -0.86 4.06 -15.69
N ARG A 116 -1.09 3.89 -17.01
CA ARG A 116 -1.19 2.55 -17.61
C ARG A 116 0.14 1.83 -17.69
N GLY A 117 0.11 0.57 -17.28
CA GLY A 117 1.22 -0.34 -17.47
C GLY A 117 1.39 -0.74 -18.93
N SER A 118 2.64 -0.93 -19.32
CA SER A 118 3.00 -1.26 -20.71
C SER A 118 2.75 -2.73 -21.08
N LYS A 119 2.73 -3.63 -20.09
CA LYS A 119 2.62 -5.09 -20.30
C LYS A 119 1.37 -5.70 -19.68
N TYR A 120 1.03 -5.25 -18.48
CA TYR A 120 -0.13 -5.74 -17.73
C TYR A 120 -1.08 -4.58 -17.40
N PRO A 121 -1.73 -3.93 -18.42
CA PRO A 121 -2.50 -2.71 -18.22
C PRO A 121 -3.76 -2.90 -17.36
N ASN A 122 -4.21 -4.15 -17.15
CA ASN A 122 -5.36 -4.47 -16.29
C ASN A 122 -4.98 -4.92 -14.87
N LYS A 123 -3.68 -4.98 -14.55
CA LYS A 123 -3.19 -5.23 -13.20
C LYS A 123 -2.82 -3.89 -12.54
N PHE A 124 -3.37 -3.63 -11.35
CA PHE A 124 -3.28 -2.32 -10.71
C PHE A 124 -2.75 -2.40 -9.29
N ILE A 125 -1.77 -1.56 -8.98
CA ILE A 125 -1.44 -1.20 -7.61
C ILE A 125 -1.95 0.21 -7.33
N ILE A 126 -2.60 0.44 -6.18
CA ILE A 126 -3.29 1.68 -5.84
C ILE A 126 -2.61 2.39 -4.69
N MET A 127 -2.43 3.70 -4.79
CA MET A 127 -2.18 4.60 -3.67
C MET A 127 -3.38 5.52 -3.47
N SER A 128 -3.85 5.66 -2.24
CA SER A 128 -4.96 6.55 -1.92
C SER A 128 -4.65 7.47 -0.74
N GLY A 129 -5.21 8.66 -0.80
CA GLY A 129 -5.42 9.56 0.31
C GLY A 129 -6.88 10.00 0.34
N ASP A 130 -7.35 10.50 1.48
CA ASP A 130 -8.75 10.91 1.62
C ASP A 130 -8.88 12.40 1.35
N ILE A 131 -9.92 12.77 0.60
CA ILE A 131 -10.19 14.18 0.26
C ILE A 131 -10.85 14.90 1.42
N ASP A 132 -11.77 14.22 2.09
CA ASP A 132 -12.60 14.80 3.14
C ASP A 132 -11.86 15.01 4.46
N SER A 133 -12.44 15.86 5.29
CA SER A 133 -12.00 16.22 6.63
C SER A 133 -13.22 16.53 7.51
N ARG A 134 -13.07 16.51 8.83
CA ARG A 134 -14.14 16.87 9.78
C ARG A 134 -13.64 17.49 11.06
N VAL A 135 -14.53 18.11 11.77
CA VAL A 135 -14.39 18.55 13.18
C VAL A 135 -14.92 17.46 14.14
N SER A 136 -15.05 17.78 15.41
CA SER A 136 -15.50 16.85 16.47
C SER A 136 -16.88 16.25 16.17
N ASP A 137 -17.84 17.08 15.76
CA ASP A 137 -19.15 16.62 15.30
C ASP A 137 -19.07 16.14 13.85
N PRO A 138 -19.26 14.83 13.57
CA PRO A 138 -19.15 14.26 12.22
C PRO A 138 -20.29 14.65 11.29
N THR A 139 -21.29 15.41 11.76
CA THR A 139 -22.39 15.97 10.97
C THR A 139 -22.25 17.47 10.72
N ASN A 140 -21.27 18.10 11.34
CA ASN A 140 -20.98 19.53 11.12
C ASN A 140 -20.15 19.74 9.85
N PHE A 141 -20.83 20.04 8.75
CA PHE A 141 -20.24 20.27 7.44
C PHE A 141 -20.00 21.75 7.08
N THR A 142 -20.22 22.69 8.04
CA THR A 142 -20.12 24.13 7.81
C THR A 142 -18.93 24.78 8.48
N SER A 143 -18.53 24.30 9.66
CA SER A 143 -17.38 24.82 10.40
C SER A 143 -16.06 24.55 9.68
N ASP A 144 -15.06 25.37 9.94
CA ASP A 144 -13.73 25.14 9.43
C ASP A 144 -13.14 23.85 10.01
N SER A 145 -12.75 22.95 9.09
CA SER A 145 -12.06 21.69 9.37
C SER A 145 -10.90 21.53 8.40
N PRO A 146 -9.76 22.21 8.67
CA PRO A 146 -8.63 22.22 7.73
C PRO A 146 -8.12 20.84 7.42
N GLY A 147 -8.14 19.91 8.38
CA GLY A 147 -7.73 18.51 8.17
C GLY A 147 -6.34 18.42 7.54
N ALA A 148 -5.36 19.12 8.13
CA ALA A 148 -4.03 19.25 7.54
C ALA A 148 -3.29 17.92 7.54
N ASN A 149 -3.39 17.18 8.65
CA ASN A 149 -2.85 15.83 8.77
C ASN A 149 -3.90 14.78 8.38
N ASP A 150 -5.13 14.93 8.82
CA ASP A 150 -6.27 14.06 8.55
C ASP A 150 -7.27 14.72 7.56
N ASN A 151 -7.15 14.53 6.22
CA ASN A 151 -6.12 13.74 5.58
C ASN A 151 -5.51 14.48 4.37
N ALA A 152 -5.28 15.80 4.47
CA ALA A 152 -4.56 16.53 3.41
C ALA A 152 -3.13 15.98 3.25
N SER A 153 -2.50 15.46 4.33
CA SER A 153 -1.16 14.86 4.25
C SER A 153 -1.12 13.66 3.32
N GLY A 154 -2.05 12.71 3.46
CA GLY A 154 -2.14 11.51 2.61
C GLY A 154 -2.54 11.85 1.17
N MET A 155 -3.42 12.84 0.98
CA MET A 155 -3.82 13.30 -0.36
C MET A 155 -2.66 13.98 -1.09
N ALA A 156 -1.94 14.89 -0.42
CA ALA A 156 -0.74 15.52 -0.98
C ALA A 156 0.35 14.48 -1.32
N GLY A 157 0.56 13.49 -0.44
CA GLY A 157 1.46 12.37 -0.72
C GLY A 157 1.07 11.58 -1.97
N THR A 158 -0.24 11.39 -2.20
CA THR A 158 -0.76 10.69 -3.38
C THR A 158 -0.51 11.49 -4.67
N ILE A 159 -0.72 12.82 -4.65
CA ILE A 159 -0.42 13.72 -5.78
C ILE A 159 1.09 13.73 -6.05
N GLU A 160 1.92 13.86 -5.02
CA GLU A 160 3.37 13.89 -5.16
C GLU A 160 3.94 12.58 -5.69
N ALA A 161 3.41 11.42 -5.25
CA ALA A 161 3.77 10.12 -5.80
C ALA A 161 3.45 10.03 -7.30
N ALA A 162 2.28 10.52 -7.73
CA ALA A 162 1.92 10.59 -9.14
C ALA A 162 2.91 11.46 -9.93
N ARG A 163 3.29 12.63 -9.39
CA ARG A 163 4.26 13.54 -10.03
C ARG A 163 5.64 12.91 -10.20
N VAL A 164 6.10 12.17 -9.19
CA VAL A 164 7.42 11.52 -9.26
C VAL A 164 7.39 10.34 -10.22
N LEU A 165 6.38 9.47 -10.08
CA LEU A 165 6.30 8.20 -10.82
C LEU A 165 5.87 8.36 -12.26
N SER A 166 5.16 9.43 -12.63
CA SER A 166 4.78 9.72 -14.03
C SER A 166 5.97 9.85 -15.00
N LYS A 167 7.18 10.06 -14.48
CA LYS A 167 8.43 10.12 -15.26
C LYS A 167 8.93 8.74 -15.70
N TYR A 168 8.38 7.66 -15.16
CA TYR A 168 8.84 6.28 -15.38
C TYR A 168 7.76 5.45 -16.08
N LYS A 169 8.18 4.37 -16.74
CA LYS A 169 7.29 3.36 -17.32
C LYS A 169 7.33 2.10 -16.47
N PHE A 170 6.17 1.51 -16.25
CA PHE A 170 6.00 0.29 -15.45
C PHE A 170 5.37 -0.83 -16.28
N GLU A 171 5.47 -2.07 -15.84
CA GLU A 171 4.84 -3.22 -16.50
C GLU A 171 3.34 -3.28 -16.17
N SER A 172 2.97 -3.08 -14.89
CA SER A 172 1.59 -2.99 -14.41
C SER A 172 1.16 -1.55 -14.23
N SER A 173 -0.14 -1.31 -14.15
CA SER A 173 -0.74 0.01 -13.96
C SER A 173 -0.65 0.48 -12.51
N ILE A 174 -0.54 1.80 -12.33
CA ILE A 174 -0.62 2.45 -11.02
C ILE A 174 -1.86 3.35 -11.00
N ILE A 175 -2.64 3.29 -9.93
CA ILE A 175 -3.75 4.21 -9.66
C ILE A 175 -3.38 5.13 -8.51
N TYR A 176 -3.49 6.42 -8.74
CA TYR A 176 -3.44 7.46 -7.72
C TYR A 176 -4.86 7.97 -7.51
N VAL A 177 -5.37 7.92 -6.29
CA VAL A 177 -6.77 8.27 -6.07
C VAL A 177 -7.00 9.07 -4.80
N GLY A 178 -7.74 10.17 -4.94
CA GLY A 178 -8.38 10.85 -3.83
C GLY A 178 -9.74 10.22 -3.58
N LEU A 179 -9.94 9.64 -2.42
CA LEU A 179 -11.19 9.03 -1.99
C LEU A 179 -11.98 10.00 -1.13
N SER A 180 -13.30 10.07 -1.32
CA SER A 180 -14.22 10.91 -0.53
C SER A 180 -15.09 10.06 0.39
N GLY A 181 -15.59 10.68 1.47
CA GLY A 181 -16.55 10.04 2.37
C GLY A 181 -15.91 8.99 3.28
N GLU A 182 -14.64 9.17 3.62
CA GLU A 182 -13.97 8.39 4.67
C GLU A 182 -14.69 8.60 5.98
N GLU A 183 -14.79 9.84 6.38
CA GLU A 183 -15.30 10.31 7.65
C GLU A 183 -16.78 10.00 7.88
N GLN A 184 -17.54 9.81 6.80
CA GLN A 184 -18.97 9.48 6.86
C GLN A 184 -19.24 7.99 6.69
N GLY A 185 -18.21 7.14 6.47
CA GLY A 185 -18.38 5.69 6.44
C GLY A 185 -17.74 4.99 5.26
N LEU A 186 -16.59 5.46 4.79
CA LEU A 186 -15.75 4.83 3.76
C LEU A 186 -16.44 4.72 2.39
N PHE A 187 -17.34 5.63 2.06
CA PHE A 187 -18.19 5.52 0.87
C PHE A 187 -17.38 5.55 -0.43
N GLY A 188 -16.35 6.40 -0.51
CA GLY A 188 -15.49 6.47 -1.69
C GLY A 188 -14.75 5.14 -1.98
N GLY A 189 -14.22 4.52 -0.93
CA GLY A 189 -13.58 3.21 -1.05
C GLY A 189 -14.56 2.11 -1.45
N LYS A 190 -15.79 2.11 -0.88
CA LYS A 190 -16.84 1.17 -1.26
C LYS A 190 -17.20 1.31 -2.74
N GLY A 191 -17.40 2.55 -3.20
CA GLY A 191 -17.73 2.84 -4.60
C GLY A 191 -16.61 2.41 -5.55
N LEU A 192 -15.35 2.75 -5.24
CA LEU A 192 -14.23 2.39 -6.11
C LEU A 192 -13.96 0.88 -6.12
N ALA A 193 -14.06 0.19 -4.98
CA ALA A 193 -13.91 -1.26 -4.93
C ALA A 193 -15.00 -1.99 -5.74
N ALA A 194 -16.25 -1.51 -5.67
CA ALA A 194 -17.36 -2.03 -6.48
C ALA A 194 -17.13 -1.75 -7.97
N TYR A 195 -16.67 -0.53 -8.32
CA TYR A 195 -16.31 -0.17 -9.68
C TYR A 195 -15.19 -1.06 -10.24
N ALA A 196 -14.13 -1.29 -9.46
CA ALA A 196 -13.03 -2.17 -9.82
C ALA A 196 -13.51 -3.60 -10.16
N LYS A 197 -14.35 -4.18 -9.29
CA LYS A 197 -14.96 -5.50 -9.55
C LYS A 197 -15.80 -5.52 -10.83
N LYS A 198 -16.67 -4.52 -11.01
CA LYS A 198 -17.52 -4.42 -12.19
C LYS A 198 -16.72 -4.26 -13.49
N SER A 199 -15.58 -3.56 -13.41
CA SER A 199 -14.69 -3.31 -14.54
C SER A 199 -13.69 -4.45 -14.79
N GLY A 200 -13.72 -5.51 -13.98
CA GLY A 200 -12.79 -6.62 -14.07
C GLY A 200 -11.32 -6.25 -13.80
N TRP A 201 -11.09 -5.25 -12.96
CA TRP A 201 -9.74 -4.83 -12.58
C TRP A 201 -9.07 -5.89 -11.69
N GLU A 202 -7.82 -6.22 -12.00
CA GLU A 202 -7.00 -7.08 -11.16
C GLU A 202 -6.18 -6.21 -10.20
N ILE A 203 -6.70 -6.02 -8.98
CA ILE A 203 -6.03 -5.20 -7.96
C ILE A 203 -4.95 -6.02 -7.26
N LEU A 204 -3.68 -5.64 -7.46
CA LEU A 204 -2.52 -6.21 -6.79
C LEU A 204 -2.46 -5.81 -5.31
N GLY A 205 -2.95 -4.61 -5.00
CA GLY A 205 -3.07 -4.11 -3.66
C GLY A 205 -3.44 -2.63 -3.61
N ILE A 206 -3.88 -2.17 -2.42
CA ILE A 206 -4.05 -0.75 -2.13
C ILE A 206 -3.22 -0.35 -0.91
N LEU A 207 -2.45 0.73 -1.07
CA LEU A 207 -1.71 1.44 -0.03
C LEU A 207 -2.53 2.68 0.35
N ASN A 208 -3.35 2.58 1.39
CA ASN A 208 -4.13 3.70 1.91
C ASN A 208 -3.31 4.52 2.89
N ASN A 209 -3.18 5.80 2.64
CA ASN A 209 -2.42 6.74 3.43
C ASN A 209 -3.37 7.66 4.19
N ASP A 210 -3.45 7.46 5.50
CA ASP A 210 -4.35 8.20 6.37
C ASP A 210 -3.83 8.10 7.81
N MET A 211 -3.19 8.99 8.22
CA MET A 211 -2.45 10.24 8.25
C MET A 211 -0.94 9.96 8.14
N ILE A 212 -0.19 10.83 7.52
CA ILE A 212 1.27 10.63 7.31
C ILE A 212 2.12 11.85 7.69
N GLY A 213 1.61 12.77 8.50
CA GLY A 213 2.27 14.06 8.76
C GLY A 213 2.67 14.32 10.20
N ASN A 214 2.19 13.57 11.20
CA ASN A 214 2.51 13.84 12.59
C ASN A 214 3.66 12.97 13.12
N ILE A 215 4.56 13.56 13.90
CA ILE A 215 5.71 12.89 14.52
C ILE A 215 5.65 12.89 16.06
N SER A 216 4.71 13.61 16.67
CA SER A 216 4.63 13.84 18.11
C SER A 216 3.33 13.32 18.68
N GLY A 217 3.39 12.21 19.42
CA GLY A 217 2.23 11.56 20.01
C GLY A 217 1.82 12.12 21.36
N VAL A 218 0.58 11.81 21.76
CA VAL A 218 0.10 12.09 23.14
C VAL A 218 0.83 11.27 24.21
N ASP A 219 1.54 10.23 23.81
CA ASP A 219 2.43 9.40 24.64
C ASP A 219 3.77 10.10 24.97
N GLY A 220 3.98 11.32 24.43
CA GLY A 220 5.22 12.08 24.59
C GLY A 220 6.37 11.61 23.71
N VAL A 221 6.16 10.59 22.87
CA VAL A 221 7.18 10.11 21.93
C VAL A 221 7.21 11.00 20.69
N VAL A 222 8.42 11.35 20.27
CA VAL A 222 8.67 12.06 19.00
C VAL A 222 9.51 11.17 18.10
N SER A 223 8.96 10.76 16.97
CA SER A 223 9.67 9.92 16.00
C SER A 223 9.35 10.32 14.56
N ASN A 224 10.39 10.59 13.79
CA ASN A 224 10.30 10.85 12.35
C ASN A 224 10.78 9.64 11.51
N ARG A 225 10.79 8.45 12.09
CA ARG A 225 11.22 7.18 11.48
C ARG A 225 10.15 6.10 11.56
N ASP A 226 9.40 6.10 12.67
CA ASP A 226 8.43 5.04 12.95
C ASP A 226 7.15 5.30 12.18
N PHE A 227 6.61 4.25 11.56
CA PHE A 227 5.29 4.28 10.95
C PHE A 227 4.64 2.89 11.04
N ARG A 228 3.31 2.85 11.03
CA ARG A 228 2.54 1.61 11.16
C ARG A 228 2.03 1.14 9.80
N ILE A 229 2.02 -0.18 9.63
CA ILE A 229 1.41 -0.87 8.50
C ILE A 229 0.34 -1.81 9.06
N PHE A 230 -0.92 -1.43 8.93
CA PHE A 230 -2.06 -2.27 9.32
C PHE A 230 -2.42 -3.23 8.20
N SER A 231 -2.74 -4.46 8.55
CA SER A 231 -3.14 -5.47 7.57
C SER A 231 -4.05 -6.52 8.19
N GLU A 232 -5.09 -6.94 7.47
CA GLU A 232 -5.96 -8.00 7.94
C GLU A 232 -5.31 -9.39 7.79
N PRO A 233 -5.67 -10.36 8.65
CA PRO A 233 -5.09 -11.71 8.60
C PRO A 233 -5.67 -12.55 7.46
N VAL A 234 -6.98 -12.57 7.31
CA VAL A 234 -7.73 -13.44 6.39
C VAL A 234 -8.81 -12.63 5.70
N PRO A 235 -8.93 -12.71 4.38
CA PRO A 235 -10.00 -12.01 3.65
C PRO A 235 -11.39 -12.48 4.12
N PRO A 236 -12.36 -11.58 4.32
CA PRO A 236 -13.74 -11.94 4.69
C PRO A 236 -14.46 -12.71 3.57
N THR A 237 -13.92 -12.68 2.36
CA THR A 237 -14.41 -13.43 1.20
C THR A 237 -13.92 -14.89 1.15
N GLU A 238 -13.15 -15.34 2.18
CA GLU A 238 -12.67 -16.72 2.26
C GLU A 238 -13.82 -17.72 2.23
N THR A 239 -13.75 -18.69 1.34
CA THR A 239 -14.73 -19.78 1.26
C THR A 239 -14.53 -20.78 2.40
N GLU A 240 -15.57 -21.56 2.71
CA GLU A 240 -15.50 -22.64 3.72
C GLU A 240 -14.40 -23.67 3.37
N GLN A 241 -14.19 -23.95 2.08
CA GLN A 241 -13.12 -24.84 1.63
C GLN A 241 -11.74 -24.25 1.91
N GLN A 242 -11.53 -22.97 1.60
CA GLN A 242 -10.29 -22.26 1.90
C GLN A 242 -10.04 -22.18 3.40
N ARG A 243 -11.07 -21.90 4.21
CA ARG A 243 -10.98 -21.90 5.67
C ARG A 243 -10.53 -23.24 6.25
N LYS A 244 -11.09 -24.36 5.75
CA LYS A 244 -10.67 -25.70 6.15
C LYS A 244 -9.22 -25.99 5.76
N ALA A 245 -8.83 -25.63 4.55
CA ALA A 245 -7.44 -25.80 4.09
C ALA A 245 -6.49 -24.98 4.96
N ARG A 246 -6.76 -23.69 5.17
CA ARG A 246 -5.94 -22.79 6.01
C ARG A 246 -5.74 -23.34 7.43
N ARG A 247 -6.76 -23.92 8.03
CA ARG A 247 -6.63 -24.56 9.34
C ARG A 247 -5.57 -25.68 9.38
N PHE A 248 -5.40 -26.38 8.26
CA PHE A 248 -4.36 -27.43 8.15
C PHE A 248 -2.97 -26.88 7.95
N TYR A 249 -2.85 -25.71 7.28
CA TYR A 249 -1.55 -25.11 7.00
C TYR A 249 -1.08 -24.15 8.09
N GLY A 250 -1.94 -23.79 9.05
CA GLY A 250 -1.65 -22.79 10.08
C GLY A 250 -1.44 -21.38 9.54
N GLY A 251 -2.07 -21.05 8.40
CA GLY A 251 -1.85 -19.79 7.67
C GLY A 251 -2.67 -18.59 8.15
N GLU A 252 -3.01 -18.49 9.44
CA GLU A 252 -3.87 -17.42 9.98
C GLU A 252 -3.31 -16.02 9.77
N VAL A 253 -1.99 -15.90 9.61
CA VAL A 253 -1.29 -14.62 9.41
C VAL A 253 -0.70 -14.47 8.02
N ASP A 254 -1.13 -15.29 7.07
CA ASP A 254 -0.58 -15.34 5.71
C ASP A 254 -1.58 -14.96 4.61
N GLY A 255 -2.63 -14.22 4.98
CA GLY A 255 -3.55 -13.61 4.00
C GLY A 255 -2.85 -12.61 3.08
N ILE A 256 -3.53 -12.29 1.97
CA ILE A 256 -2.97 -11.42 0.91
C ILE A 256 -2.57 -10.02 1.41
N SER A 257 -3.32 -9.44 2.34
CA SER A 257 -2.99 -8.15 2.97
C SER A 257 -1.72 -8.25 3.82
N ARG A 258 -1.52 -9.37 4.53
CA ARG A 258 -0.27 -9.64 5.30
C ARG A 258 0.94 -9.72 4.38
N GLN A 259 0.81 -10.37 3.22
CA GLN A 259 1.90 -10.47 2.25
C GLN A 259 2.24 -9.09 1.66
N LEU A 260 1.25 -8.27 1.36
CA LEU A 260 1.45 -6.88 0.93
C LEU A 260 2.16 -6.06 2.02
N ALA A 261 1.74 -6.18 3.28
CA ALA A 261 2.40 -5.51 4.40
C ALA A 261 3.87 -5.92 4.57
N ARG A 262 4.17 -7.23 4.48
CA ARG A 262 5.54 -7.74 4.52
C ARG A 262 6.37 -7.30 3.31
N TYR A 263 5.74 -7.17 2.15
CA TYR A 263 6.39 -6.63 0.96
C TYR A 263 6.84 -5.18 1.20
N VAL A 264 5.94 -4.32 1.68
CA VAL A 264 6.25 -2.93 2.02
C VAL A 264 7.32 -2.85 3.10
N PHE A 265 7.25 -3.68 4.13
CA PHE A 265 8.28 -3.78 5.16
C PHE A 265 9.65 -4.10 4.55
N LYS A 266 9.74 -5.18 3.75
CA LYS A 266 10.99 -5.64 3.13
C LYS A 266 11.60 -4.56 2.21
N THR A 267 10.80 -4.01 1.32
CA THR A 267 11.25 -2.99 0.36
C THR A 267 11.70 -1.73 1.07
N THR A 268 10.96 -1.28 2.10
CA THR A 268 11.36 -0.12 2.91
C THR A 268 12.70 -0.37 3.61
N LYS A 269 12.87 -1.51 4.27
CA LYS A 269 14.15 -1.82 4.96
C LYS A 269 15.33 -1.94 3.99
N MET A 270 15.08 -2.31 2.74
CA MET A 270 16.12 -2.42 1.70
C MET A 270 16.58 -1.05 1.18
N TYR A 271 15.66 -0.14 0.90
CA TYR A 271 15.95 1.14 0.21
C TYR A 271 15.96 2.36 1.13
N MET A 272 15.28 2.28 2.27
CA MET A 272 15.19 3.32 3.29
C MET A 272 15.43 2.71 4.69
N PRO A 273 16.66 2.19 4.95
CA PRO A 273 16.96 1.43 6.19
C PRO A 273 16.81 2.27 7.46
N GLU A 274 16.86 3.61 7.34
CA GLU A 274 16.61 4.56 8.43
C GLU A 274 15.15 4.58 8.90
N MET A 275 14.20 4.13 8.05
CA MET A 275 12.80 4.04 8.41
C MET A 275 12.53 2.77 9.23
N ASN A 276 11.60 2.87 10.16
CA ASN A 276 11.20 1.77 11.02
C ASN A 276 9.72 1.40 10.84
N PRO A 277 9.38 0.58 9.84
CA PRO A 277 8.03 0.08 9.65
C PRO A 277 7.63 -0.87 10.78
N ILE A 278 6.46 -0.62 11.38
CA ILE A 278 5.88 -1.44 12.45
C ILE A 278 4.70 -2.21 11.86
N LEU A 279 4.85 -3.53 11.74
CA LEU A 279 3.78 -4.41 11.27
C LEU A 279 2.72 -4.56 12.36
N ILE A 280 1.53 -4.01 12.13
CA ILE A 280 0.38 -4.16 13.01
C ILE A 280 -0.56 -5.22 12.43
N TYR A 281 -0.57 -6.39 13.05
CA TYR A 281 -1.38 -7.53 12.62
C TYR A 281 -2.83 -7.40 13.07
N ARG A 282 -3.45 -6.31 12.64
CA ARG A 282 -4.84 -5.94 12.83
C ARG A 282 -5.33 -5.19 11.60
N LEU A 283 -6.59 -5.36 11.23
CA LEU A 283 -7.21 -4.69 10.07
C LEU A 283 -6.99 -3.17 10.10
N ASP A 284 -7.24 -2.53 11.27
CA ASP A 284 -7.00 -1.10 11.51
C ASP A 284 -6.85 -0.84 13.02
N ARG A 285 -6.79 0.43 13.43
CA ARG A 285 -6.87 0.88 14.82
C ARG A 285 -8.12 0.28 15.49
N PHE A 286 -8.07 0.12 16.80
CA PHE A 286 -9.16 -0.52 17.55
C PHE A 286 -10.48 0.23 17.38
N GLY A 287 -11.49 -0.43 16.81
CA GLY A 287 -12.82 0.13 16.56
C GLY A 287 -12.89 1.20 15.48
N ARG A 288 -11.84 1.37 14.66
CA ARG A 288 -11.74 2.36 13.59
C ARG A 288 -11.53 1.69 12.23
N GLY A 289 -11.43 2.48 11.17
CA GLY A 289 -11.23 2.00 9.81
C GLY A 289 -10.49 3.02 8.95
N GLY A 290 -10.33 2.70 7.68
CA GLY A 290 -9.78 3.53 6.62
C GLY A 290 -10.17 2.95 5.27
N HIS A 291 -9.90 3.66 4.19
CA HIS A 291 -10.36 3.27 2.84
C HIS A 291 -9.75 1.97 2.28
N HIS A 292 -8.70 1.40 2.91
CA HIS A 292 -8.24 0.04 2.55
C HIS A 292 -9.29 -1.04 2.85
N ARG A 293 -10.10 -0.83 3.91
CA ARG A 293 -11.07 -1.80 4.40
C ARG A 293 -12.14 -2.20 3.36
N PRO A 294 -12.80 -1.30 2.63
CA PRO A 294 -13.72 -1.69 1.55
C PRO A 294 -13.09 -2.57 0.47
N PHE A 295 -11.80 -2.42 0.21
CA PHE A 295 -11.07 -3.30 -0.72
C PHE A 295 -10.83 -4.67 -0.10
N ASN A 296 -10.51 -4.75 1.19
CA ASN A 296 -10.43 -6.01 1.94
C ASN A 296 -11.79 -6.74 1.93
N ASP A 297 -12.88 -6.01 2.22
CA ASP A 297 -14.25 -6.54 2.17
C ASP A 297 -14.62 -7.06 0.77
N ALA A 298 -14.04 -6.47 -0.27
CA ALA A 298 -14.17 -6.89 -1.65
C ALA A 298 -13.25 -8.08 -2.03
N GLY A 299 -12.35 -8.52 -1.14
CA GLY A 299 -11.41 -9.61 -1.36
C GLY A 299 -10.09 -9.19 -2.01
N PHE A 300 -9.78 -7.89 -2.07
CA PHE A 300 -8.49 -7.36 -2.54
C PHE A 300 -7.50 -7.21 -1.37
N ALA A 301 -6.21 -7.20 -1.67
CA ALA A 301 -5.18 -6.88 -0.68
C ALA A 301 -5.22 -5.39 -0.34
N GLY A 302 -5.52 -5.04 0.90
CA GLY A 302 -5.52 -3.66 1.36
C GLY A 302 -4.70 -3.51 2.65
N ILE A 303 -3.90 -2.45 2.72
CA ILE A 303 -3.15 -2.05 3.91
C ILE A 303 -3.32 -0.56 4.16
N ARG A 304 -3.20 -0.17 5.44
CA ARG A 304 -3.10 1.24 5.83
C ARG A 304 -1.66 1.54 6.23
N ILE A 305 -1.09 2.59 5.65
CA ILE A 305 0.18 3.19 6.05
C ILE A 305 -0.14 4.47 6.80
N MET A 306 0.35 4.59 8.03
CA MET A 306 0.12 5.78 8.83
C MET A 306 1.26 6.04 9.83
N GLU A 307 1.29 7.25 10.35
CA GLU A 307 2.16 7.65 11.44
C GLU A 307 2.06 6.73 12.66
N ALA A 308 3.14 6.58 13.42
CA ALA A 308 3.18 5.68 14.57
C ALA A 308 2.53 6.27 15.82
N HIS A 309 2.74 7.57 16.07
CA HIS A 309 2.35 8.26 17.29
C HIS A 309 1.28 9.30 17.00
N GLU A 310 0.02 8.99 17.36
CA GLU A 310 -1.13 9.86 17.11
C GLU A 310 -1.23 10.95 18.17
N ASN A 311 -1.73 12.12 17.77
CA ASN A 311 -2.08 13.22 18.68
C ASN A 311 -3.58 13.55 18.61
N TYR A 312 -4.33 13.10 19.58
CA TYR A 312 -5.79 13.24 19.60
C TYR A 312 -6.27 14.66 19.86
N THR A 313 -5.41 15.61 20.26
CA THR A 313 -5.76 17.05 20.31
C THR A 313 -5.73 17.69 18.92
N GLN A 314 -5.11 17.03 17.95
CA GLN A 314 -4.89 17.49 16.58
C GLN A 314 -5.76 16.75 15.55
N GLN A 315 -6.46 15.70 15.92
CA GLN A 315 -7.28 14.90 15.01
C GLN A 315 -8.76 15.06 15.33
N HIS A 316 -9.61 15.32 14.33
CA HIS A 316 -11.06 15.44 14.47
C HIS A 316 -11.50 16.46 15.54
N GLN A 317 -10.80 17.58 15.64
CA GLN A 317 -11.06 18.60 16.67
C GLN A 317 -11.54 19.91 16.06
N ASP A 318 -12.45 20.58 16.77
CA ASP A 318 -12.72 21.99 16.52
C ASP A 318 -11.48 22.81 16.90
N ILE A 319 -11.18 23.83 16.09
CA ILE A 319 -10.04 24.73 16.34
C ILE A 319 -10.37 25.56 17.57
N ARG A 320 -9.62 25.36 18.66
CA ARG A 320 -9.81 26.09 19.92
C ARG A 320 -8.56 26.01 20.80
N MET A 321 -8.52 26.94 21.76
CA MET A 321 -7.61 26.87 22.89
C MET A 321 -8.42 26.50 24.13
N GLU A 322 -8.04 25.42 24.82
CA GLU A 322 -8.73 24.95 26.01
C GLU A 322 -7.70 24.50 27.05
N ASN A 323 -7.76 25.06 28.25
CA ASN A 323 -6.83 24.77 29.37
C ASN A 323 -5.34 24.86 28.96
N GLY A 324 -4.98 25.82 28.08
CA GLY A 324 -3.63 26.02 27.60
C GLY A 324 -3.17 25.02 26.50
N ILE A 325 -4.07 24.14 26.03
CA ILE A 325 -3.81 23.19 24.94
C ILE A 325 -4.47 23.70 23.66
N ALA A 326 -3.70 23.75 22.57
CA ALA A 326 -4.23 24.05 21.24
C ALA A 326 -4.85 22.79 20.64
N TYR A 327 -6.11 22.89 20.23
CA TYR A 327 -6.83 21.83 19.51
C TYR A 327 -7.05 22.23 18.06
N GLY A 328 -7.10 21.25 17.17
CA GLY A 328 -7.39 21.42 15.76
C GLY A 328 -6.34 20.76 14.87
N ASP A 329 -6.79 20.27 13.73
CA ASP A 329 -5.91 19.69 12.70
C ASP A 329 -5.49 20.79 11.72
N VAL A 330 -4.43 21.51 12.08
CA VAL A 330 -3.93 22.71 11.39
C VAL A 330 -2.54 22.48 10.81
N LEU A 331 -2.16 23.32 9.84
CA LEU A 331 -0.93 23.20 9.05
C LEU A 331 0.35 23.13 9.90
N GLU A 332 0.37 23.83 11.02
CA GLU A 332 1.51 23.94 11.92
C GLU A 332 1.90 22.61 12.58
N HIS A 333 0.98 21.66 12.63
CA HIS A 333 1.19 20.34 13.22
C HIS A 333 1.78 19.33 12.24
N VAL A 334 1.86 19.66 10.93
CA VAL A 334 2.37 18.73 9.90
C VAL A 334 3.89 18.85 9.77
N ASN A 335 4.58 17.72 9.94
CA ASN A 335 6.01 17.60 9.65
C ASN A 335 6.21 17.14 8.20
N PHE A 336 6.56 18.06 7.33
CA PHE A 336 6.69 17.78 5.89
C PHE A 336 7.89 16.93 5.51
N GLU A 337 8.96 16.91 6.32
CA GLU A 337 10.09 16.01 6.09
C GLU A 337 9.70 14.55 6.42
N TYR A 338 8.83 14.34 7.40
CA TYR A 338 8.29 13.02 7.68
C TYR A 338 7.27 12.60 6.61
N ALA A 339 6.36 13.48 6.22
CA ALA A 339 5.42 13.24 5.12
C ALA A 339 6.15 12.89 3.80
N LYS A 340 7.28 13.58 3.51
CA LYS A 340 8.18 13.25 2.39
C LYS A 340 8.66 11.80 2.48
N LYS A 341 9.15 11.36 3.65
CA LYS A 341 9.65 9.99 3.84
C LYS A 341 8.54 8.96 3.62
N LEU A 342 7.35 9.15 4.17
CA LEU A 342 6.24 8.21 3.98
C LEU A 342 5.72 8.21 2.53
N THR A 343 5.71 9.36 1.87
CA THR A 343 5.43 9.45 0.43
C THR A 343 6.47 8.67 -0.39
N ALA A 344 7.76 8.79 -0.05
CA ALA A 344 8.82 8.01 -0.70
C ALA A 344 8.68 6.50 -0.45
N VAL A 345 8.34 6.07 0.78
CA VAL A 345 8.01 4.67 1.08
C VAL A 345 6.91 4.15 0.16
N ASN A 346 5.83 4.92 -0.03
CA ASN A 346 4.76 4.54 -0.96
C ASN A 346 5.26 4.45 -2.40
N ALA A 347 5.96 5.48 -2.87
CA ALA A 347 6.41 5.58 -4.25
C ALA A 347 7.34 4.42 -4.66
N ILE A 348 8.31 4.04 -3.81
CA ILE A 348 9.19 2.90 -4.13
C ILE A 348 8.45 1.56 -4.11
N ASN A 349 7.45 1.39 -3.23
CA ASN A 349 6.66 0.17 -3.20
C ASN A 349 5.72 0.06 -4.40
N LEU A 350 5.08 1.16 -4.82
CA LEU A 350 4.31 1.23 -6.06
C LEU A 350 5.18 0.89 -7.27
N ALA A 351 6.35 1.53 -7.38
CA ALA A 351 7.29 1.30 -8.47
C ALA A 351 7.78 -0.15 -8.52
N SER A 352 8.14 -0.73 -7.37
CA SER A 352 8.63 -2.10 -7.27
C SER A 352 7.55 -3.11 -7.67
N ILE A 353 6.33 -2.98 -7.15
CA ILE A 353 5.21 -3.88 -7.46
C ILE A 353 4.80 -3.73 -8.93
N ALA A 354 4.72 -2.49 -9.44
CA ALA A 354 4.34 -2.24 -10.83
C ALA A 354 5.39 -2.68 -11.86
N SER A 355 6.66 -2.82 -11.45
CA SER A 355 7.76 -3.33 -12.29
C SER A 355 7.96 -4.85 -12.21
N ALA A 356 7.27 -5.51 -11.28
CA ALA A 356 7.41 -6.94 -11.07
C ALA A 356 6.54 -7.77 -12.04
N PRO A 357 6.95 -9.00 -12.39
CA PRO A 357 6.07 -9.92 -13.09
C PRO A 357 4.86 -10.31 -12.21
N PRO A 358 3.77 -10.85 -12.78
CA PRO A 358 2.69 -11.43 -12.01
C PRO A 358 3.19 -12.46 -10.99
N ALA A 359 2.53 -12.51 -9.84
CA ALA A 359 2.84 -13.51 -8.82
C ALA A 359 2.57 -14.93 -9.34
N PRO A 360 3.32 -15.96 -8.87
CA PRO A 360 3.10 -17.33 -9.29
C PRO A 360 1.73 -17.82 -8.82
N GLU A 361 1.07 -18.60 -9.67
CA GLU A 361 -0.21 -19.23 -9.37
C GLU A 361 -0.03 -20.69 -8.94
N GLU A 362 -1.08 -21.26 -8.33
CA GLU A 362 -1.13 -22.68 -7.93
C GLU A 362 0.11 -23.11 -7.13
N VAL A 363 0.51 -22.28 -6.17
CA VAL A 363 1.64 -22.62 -5.28
C VAL A 363 1.22 -23.76 -4.36
N GLN A 364 1.95 -24.88 -4.44
CA GLN A 364 1.71 -26.12 -3.70
C GLN A 364 2.92 -26.47 -2.85
N ILE A 365 2.69 -27.17 -1.74
CA ILE A 365 3.72 -27.61 -0.82
C ILE A 365 3.61 -29.10 -0.53
N GLY A 366 4.75 -29.80 -0.46
CA GLY A 366 4.89 -31.19 -0.04
C GLY A 366 6.07 -31.34 0.91
N GLY A 367 6.20 -32.53 1.51
CA GLY A 367 7.27 -32.82 2.48
C GLY A 367 6.74 -33.30 3.83
N ILE A 368 5.47 -33.74 3.88
CA ILE A 368 4.86 -34.30 5.10
C ILE A 368 5.66 -35.54 5.52
N VAL A 369 6.11 -35.55 6.78
CA VAL A 369 6.92 -36.65 7.39
C VAL A 369 8.28 -36.83 6.66
N GLN A 370 8.83 -35.74 6.12
CA GLN A 370 10.13 -35.74 5.44
C GLN A 370 11.08 -34.69 6.05
N ALA A 371 12.38 -34.88 5.89
CA ALA A 371 13.39 -33.90 6.29
C ALA A 371 13.69 -32.91 5.15
N SER A 372 12.71 -32.64 4.30
CA SER A 372 12.79 -31.70 3.19
C SER A 372 11.42 -31.14 2.84
N VAL A 373 11.39 -29.96 2.27
CA VAL A 373 10.17 -29.30 1.78
C VAL A 373 10.27 -29.09 0.29
N LYS A 374 9.26 -29.53 -0.44
CA LYS A 374 9.16 -29.33 -1.88
C LYS A 374 8.04 -28.37 -2.21
N LEU A 375 8.35 -27.38 -3.03
CA LEU A 375 7.39 -26.40 -3.55
C LEU A 375 7.23 -26.60 -5.05
N LYS A 376 6.00 -26.39 -5.56
CA LYS A 376 5.64 -26.38 -6.98
C LYS A 376 4.73 -25.18 -7.25
N TRP A 377 4.82 -24.60 -8.44
CA TRP A 377 4.01 -23.47 -8.86
C TRP A 377 3.88 -23.41 -10.39
N ASN A 378 2.89 -22.66 -10.89
CA ASN A 378 2.78 -22.39 -12.31
C ASN A 378 3.75 -21.28 -12.72
N LYS A 379 4.24 -21.36 -13.96
CA LYS A 379 5.13 -20.35 -14.54
C LYS A 379 4.40 -19.02 -14.67
N SER A 380 5.02 -17.94 -14.19
CA SER A 380 4.53 -16.57 -14.33
C SER A 380 5.05 -15.94 -15.61
N GLU A 381 4.17 -15.25 -16.34
CA GLU A 381 4.56 -14.52 -17.53
C GLU A 381 5.58 -13.43 -17.20
N GLY A 382 6.67 -13.33 -17.99
CA GLY A 382 7.74 -12.34 -17.78
C GLY A 382 8.67 -12.60 -16.60
N ALA A 383 8.47 -13.67 -15.83
CA ALA A 383 9.43 -14.09 -14.83
C ALA A 383 10.70 -14.65 -15.49
N THR A 384 11.85 -14.23 -14.99
CA THR A 384 13.17 -14.74 -15.35
C THR A 384 13.73 -15.71 -14.31
N GLY A 385 13.03 -15.85 -13.20
CA GLY A 385 13.34 -16.76 -12.11
C GLY A 385 12.35 -16.65 -10.97
N TYR A 386 12.60 -17.42 -9.94
CA TYR A 386 11.78 -17.47 -8.75
C TYR A 386 12.64 -17.41 -7.49
N LYS A 387 12.03 -16.93 -6.42
CA LYS A 387 12.63 -16.87 -5.10
C LYS A 387 11.71 -17.54 -4.09
N ILE A 388 12.24 -18.53 -3.38
CA ILE A 388 11.55 -19.20 -2.28
C ILE A 388 11.85 -18.44 -1.01
N TYR A 389 10.83 -18.25 -0.19
CA TYR A 389 10.90 -17.64 1.12
C TYR A 389 10.45 -18.62 2.18
N TRP A 390 11.08 -18.58 3.35
CA TRP A 390 10.58 -19.27 4.51
C TRP A 390 10.90 -18.51 5.81
N ARG A 391 10.12 -18.74 6.82
CA ARG A 391 10.22 -18.09 8.13
C ARG A 391 9.74 -19.03 9.21
N ASP A 392 10.21 -18.82 10.44
CA ASP A 392 9.65 -19.49 11.61
C ASP A 392 8.16 -19.14 11.76
N THR A 393 7.35 -20.04 12.29
CA THR A 393 5.90 -19.85 12.46
C THR A 393 5.55 -18.68 13.37
N THR A 394 6.47 -18.24 14.23
CA THR A 394 6.33 -17.08 15.12
C THR A 394 6.96 -15.79 14.58
N SER A 395 7.73 -15.86 13.49
CA SER A 395 8.36 -14.68 12.89
C SER A 395 7.33 -13.81 12.17
N PRO A 396 7.34 -12.47 12.35
CA PRO A 396 6.45 -11.57 11.64
C PRO A 396 6.87 -11.34 10.18
N THR A 397 8.14 -11.58 9.85
CA THR A 397 8.73 -11.31 8.54
C THR A 397 9.33 -12.58 7.93
N TRP A 398 9.68 -12.52 6.63
CA TRP A 398 10.38 -13.59 5.96
C TRP A 398 11.87 -13.59 6.37
N ASP A 399 12.29 -14.62 7.11
CA ASP A 399 13.63 -14.69 7.70
C ASP A 399 14.67 -15.15 6.70
N HIS A 400 14.26 -16.00 5.76
CA HIS A 400 15.15 -16.66 4.81
C HIS A 400 14.61 -16.56 3.39
N SER A 401 15.51 -16.56 2.42
CA SER A 401 15.14 -16.63 1.02
C SER A 401 16.23 -17.31 0.18
N ARG A 402 15.80 -17.92 -0.94
CA ARG A 402 16.71 -18.54 -1.90
C ARG A 402 16.21 -18.31 -3.32
N TYR A 403 17.05 -17.71 -4.17
CA TYR A 403 16.82 -17.65 -5.61
C TYR A 403 17.08 -19.03 -6.24
N VAL A 404 16.17 -19.49 -7.08
CA VAL A 404 16.19 -20.84 -7.64
C VAL A 404 16.21 -20.89 -9.18
N GLY A 405 16.35 -19.74 -9.85
CA GLY A 405 16.35 -19.66 -11.31
C GLY A 405 14.97 -19.85 -11.95
N ASP A 406 14.92 -20.02 -13.28
CA ASP A 406 13.68 -20.21 -14.05
C ASP A 406 13.21 -21.67 -13.99
N ILE A 407 12.74 -22.07 -12.82
CA ILE A 407 12.17 -23.41 -12.56
C ILE A 407 10.82 -23.28 -11.88
N THR A 408 9.98 -24.30 -11.96
CA THR A 408 8.63 -24.31 -11.37
C THR A 408 8.46 -25.32 -10.24
N SER A 409 9.57 -25.87 -9.75
CA SER A 409 9.60 -26.77 -8.59
C SER A 409 10.98 -26.74 -7.97
N PHE A 410 11.04 -26.77 -6.62
CA PHE A 410 12.28 -26.82 -5.89
C PHE A 410 12.12 -27.57 -4.57
N THR A 411 13.17 -28.30 -4.17
CA THR A 411 13.22 -28.98 -2.87
C THR A 411 14.24 -28.27 -1.97
N LEU A 412 13.82 -27.90 -0.79
CA LEU A 412 14.66 -27.39 0.29
C LEU A 412 15.02 -28.58 1.21
N ASP A 413 16.24 -29.09 1.07
CA ASP A 413 16.73 -30.19 1.90
C ASP A 413 17.13 -29.73 3.30
N GLY A 414 16.91 -30.55 4.29
CA GLY A 414 17.25 -30.29 5.71
C GLY A 414 16.29 -29.34 6.43
N ILE A 415 15.15 -29.00 5.80
CA ILE A 415 14.13 -28.13 6.41
C ILE A 415 12.87 -28.96 6.69
N VAL A 416 12.42 -28.94 7.95
CA VAL A 416 11.19 -29.61 8.37
C VAL A 416 10.00 -28.68 8.16
N ILE A 417 8.98 -29.16 7.47
CA ILE A 417 7.80 -28.37 7.07
C ILE A 417 7.03 -27.82 8.29
N ASP A 418 7.01 -28.55 9.41
CA ASP A 418 6.23 -28.20 10.59
C ASP A 418 6.73 -26.96 11.33
N ASN A 419 8.00 -26.58 11.13
CA ASN A 419 8.65 -25.50 11.87
C ASN A 419 8.56 -24.14 11.17
N SER A 420 8.15 -24.13 9.90
CA SER A 420 8.24 -22.90 9.09
C SER A 420 7.02 -22.71 8.18
N PHE A 421 6.77 -21.45 7.85
CA PHE A 421 5.91 -21.07 6.74
C PHE A 421 6.74 -20.81 5.49
N PHE A 422 6.14 -21.04 4.31
CA PHE A 422 6.82 -20.96 3.02
C PHE A 422 6.05 -20.07 2.06
N GLY A 423 6.75 -19.49 1.09
CA GLY A 423 6.16 -18.73 0.01
C GLY A 423 7.05 -18.65 -1.21
N VAL A 424 6.47 -18.27 -2.34
CA VAL A 424 7.19 -18.14 -3.62
C VAL A 424 6.88 -16.77 -4.22
N ALA A 425 7.91 -16.10 -4.74
CA ALA A 425 7.80 -14.90 -5.54
C ALA A 425 8.40 -15.13 -6.93
N ALA A 426 7.78 -14.56 -7.96
CA ALA A 426 8.36 -14.44 -9.28
C ALA A 426 9.34 -13.27 -9.31
N VAL A 427 10.44 -13.40 -10.05
CA VAL A 427 11.49 -12.40 -10.21
C VAL A 427 11.58 -11.99 -11.67
N GLY A 428 11.48 -10.69 -11.94
CA GLY A 428 11.63 -10.11 -13.27
C GLY A 428 13.09 -9.85 -13.66
N ALA A 429 13.31 -9.50 -14.93
CA ALA A 429 14.64 -9.24 -15.48
C ALA A 429 15.41 -8.14 -14.74
N ASN A 430 14.69 -7.17 -14.15
CA ASN A 430 15.28 -6.05 -13.39
C ASN A 430 15.42 -6.36 -11.88
N GLY A 431 15.23 -7.62 -11.46
CA GLY A 431 15.33 -8.03 -10.07
C GLY A 431 14.10 -7.72 -9.21
N HIS A 432 13.06 -7.05 -9.76
CA HIS A 432 11.81 -6.81 -9.04
C HIS A 432 11.08 -8.12 -8.80
N GLU A 433 10.60 -8.27 -7.58
CA GLU A 433 9.90 -9.46 -7.12
C GLU A 433 8.40 -9.19 -7.03
N SER A 434 7.59 -10.17 -7.40
CA SER A 434 6.16 -10.14 -7.12
C SER A 434 5.88 -10.19 -5.61
N ILE A 435 4.66 -9.86 -5.20
CA ILE A 435 4.19 -10.18 -3.85
C ILE A 435 4.30 -11.70 -3.65
N ILE A 436 4.78 -12.11 -2.48
CA ILE A 436 5.00 -13.52 -2.13
C ILE A 436 3.64 -14.22 -2.00
N VAL A 437 3.52 -15.39 -2.63
CA VAL A 437 2.32 -16.23 -2.55
C VAL A 437 2.56 -17.36 -1.55
N PHE A 438 1.66 -17.45 -0.58
CA PHE A 438 1.62 -18.55 0.37
C PHE A 438 0.99 -19.79 -0.28
N PRO A 439 1.52 -21.02 -0.06
CA PRO A 439 0.95 -22.24 -0.62
C PRO A 439 -0.47 -22.49 -0.11
N ASN A 440 -1.37 -22.81 -0.99
CA ASN A 440 -2.78 -23.07 -0.68
C ASN A 440 -3.22 -24.51 -0.88
N ARG A 441 -2.31 -25.38 -1.34
CA ARG A 441 -2.55 -26.80 -1.57
C ARG A 441 -1.38 -27.65 -1.13
N ILE A 442 -1.70 -28.84 -0.58
CA ILE A 442 -0.72 -29.90 -0.32
C ILE A 442 -0.73 -30.87 -1.49
N PHE A 443 0.46 -31.30 -1.93
CA PHE A 443 0.58 -32.50 -2.76
C PHE A 443 1.29 -33.59 -1.96
N ARG A 444 0.95 -34.83 -2.24
CA ARG A 444 1.64 -36.01 -1.72
C ARG A 444 2.47 -36.59 -2.86
N GLU A 445 3.70 -36.95 -2.56
CA GLU A 445 4.57 -37.70 -3.48
C GLU A 445 4.24 -39.18 -3.42
#